data_3000734011ce2e04e8570bc43e17c939
#
_entry.id   3000734011ce2e04e8570bc43e17c939
#
_cell.length_a   1.000
_cell.length_b   1.000
_cell.length_c   1.000
_cell.angle_alpha   90.00
_cell.angle_beta   90.00
_cell.angle_gamma   90.00
#
_symmetry.space_group_name_H-M   'P 1'
#
loop_
_entity.id
_entity.type
_entity.pdbx_description
1 polymer ?
#
loop_
_entity_poly.entity_id
_entity_poly.type
_entity_poly.pdbx_seq_one_letter_code
_entity_poly.pdbx_strand_id
1 'polypeptide(L)'
;MKKRILTGITTTGTPHIGNYLGAIKPALELANDFDESFFFLADYHAIIKNSNNNEIAESVKSIALAWLASGLDSKKSFFYRQSDVPEILELSWILNCVTAKGLMNRSHAYKAATALNSSDEDKGITM
;
A
#
# COMPACT_ATOMS: atom_id res chain seq x y z
N MET A 1 4.46 -2.94 -26.69
CA MET A 1 3.75 -3.16 -25.40
C MET A 1 3.99 -1.94 -24.54
N LYS A 2 2.94 -1.31 -23.99
CA LYS A 2 3.11 -0.12 -23.13
C LYS A 2 3.88 -0.47 -21.86
N LYS A 3 4.86 0.37 -21.51
CA LYS A 3 5.55 0.26 -20.22
C LYS A 3 4.69 0.87 -19.13
N ARG A 4 4.48 0.15 -18.04
CA ARG A 4 3.66 0.57 -16.90
C ARG A 4 4.45 0.56 -15.62
N ILE A 5 4.22 1.55 -14.76
CA ILE A 5 4.69 1.55 -13.38
C ILE A 5 3.50 1.53 -12.44
N LEU A 6 3.59 0.72 -11.40
CA LEU A 6 2.63 0.68 -10.29
C LEU A 6 3.40 0.80 -8.99
N THR A 7 3.05 1.77 -8.18
CA THR A 7 3.59 1.91 -6.82
C THR A 7 2.54 2.47 -5.88
N GLY A 8 2.67 2.15 -4.60
CA GLY A 8 1.76 2.62 -3.57
C GLY A 8 2.49 3.08 -2.31
N ILE A 9 1.81 3.86 -1.52
CA ILE A 9 2.28 4.30 -0.21
C ILE A 9 1.25 3.94 0.86
N THR A 10 1.69 3.36 1.97
CA THR A 10 0.81 3.05 3.10
C THR A 10 0.35 4.33 3.77
N THR A 11 -0.95 4.44 4.02
CA THR A 11 -1.58 5.64 4.57
C THR A 11 -1.65 5.57 6.10
N THR A 12 -0.48 5.68 6.73
CA THR A 12 -0.34 5.70 8.20
C THR A 12 0.33 6.99 8.66
N GLY A 13 -0.39 7.76 9.47
CA GLY A 13 0.09 9.01 10.04
C GLY A 13 0.26 10.15 9.04
N THR A 14 0.94 11.21 9.48
CA THR A 14 1.23 12.39 8.67
C THR A 14 2.52 12.17 7.85
N PRO A 15 2.53 12.54 6.55
CA PRO A 15 3.73 12.40 5.75
C PRO A 15 4.87 13.29 6.28
N HIS A 16 6.08 12.75 6.25
CA HIS A 16 7.30 13.45 6.64
C HIS A 16 8.32 13.45 5.50
N ILE A 17 9.42 14.17 5.67
CA ILE A 17 10.46 14.31 4.64
C ILE A 17 11.00 12.96 4.15
N GLY A 18 11.04 11.92 4.99
CA GLY A 18 11.46 10.58 4.60
C GLY A 18 10.47 9.93 3.60
N ASN A 19 9.17 10.16 3.74
CA ASN A 19 8.17 9.71 2.76
C ASN A 19 8.36 10.41 1.43
N TYR A 20 8.65 11.71 1.45
CA TYR A 20 8.92 12.49 0.24
C TYR A 20 10.16 11.97 -0.49
N LEU A 21 11.31 11.90 0.20
CA LEU A 21 12.57 11.51 -0.41
C LEU A 21 12.65 10.01 -0.76
N GLY A 22 12.04 9.16 0.05
CA GLY A 22 12.14 7.70 -0.10
C GLY A 22 11.06 7.07 -1.00
N ALA A 23 9.93 7.74 -1.20
CA ALA A 23 8.82 7.18 -1.96
C ALA A 23 8.26 8.13 -3.02
N ILE A 24 7.82 9.34 -2.64
CA ILE A 24 7.08 10.22 -3.53
C ILE A 24 7.98 10.73 -4.67
N LYS A 25 9.09 11.37 -4.33
CA LYS A 25 10.01 11.94 -5.30
C LYS A 25 10.54 10.89 -6.31
N PRO A 26 11.09 9.74 -5.88
CA PRO A 26 11.55 8.71 -6.82
C PRO A 26 10.45 8.17 -7.72
N ALA A 27 9.22 8.01 -7.20
CA ALA A 27 8.09 7.54 -7.98
C ALA A 27 7.69 8.53 -9.09
N LEU A 28 7.67 9.84 -8.77
CA LEU A 28 7.37 10.89 -9.74
C LEU A 28 8.47 11.02 -10.81
N GLU A 29 9.73 10.89 -10.44
CA GLU A 29 10.85 10.89 -11.39
C GLU A 29 10.78 9.71 -12.34
N LEU A 30 10.57 8.50 -11.80
CA LEU A 30 10.42 7.27 -12.61
C LEU A 30 9.20 7.31 -13.55
N ALA A 31 8.12 7.99 -13.17
CA ALA A 31 6.92 8.08 -14.00
C ALA A 31 7.20 8.62 -15.40
N ASN A 32 8.23 9.44 -15.57
CA ASN A 32 8.60 10.03 -16.87
C ASN A 32 9.14 8.97 -17.87
N ASP A 33 9.59 7.82 -17.39
CA ASP A 33 10.16 6.75 -18.21
C ASP A 33 9.11 5.70 -18.63
N PHE A 34 7.85 5.90 -18.24
CA PHE A 34 6.75 4.97 -18.45
C PHE A 34 5.60 5.61 -19.25
N ASP A 35 4.93 4.78 -20.04
CA ASP A 35 3.77 5.21 -20.83
C ASP A 35 2.52 5.42 -19.98
N GLU A 36 2.38 4.64 -18.90
CA GLU A 36 1.25 4.72 -17.96
C GLU A 36 1.77 4.55 -16.53
N SER A 37 1.35 5.45 -15.63
CA SER A 37 1.75 5.46 -14.23
C SER A 37 0.53 5.33 -13.32
N PHE A 38 0.61 4.37 -12.40
CA PHE A 38 -0.44 4.05 -11.44
C PHE A 38 0.11 4.25 -10.03
N PHE A 39 -0.46 5.19 -9.30
CA PHE A 39 -0.08 5.50 -7.93
C PHE A 39 -1.27 5.31 -7.01
N PHE A 40 -1.11 4.54 -5.95
CA PHE A 40 -2.22 4.29 -5.04
C PHE A 40 -1.89 4.55 -3.58
N LEU A 41 -2.92 4.98 -2.88
CA LEU A 41 -2.93 5.15 -1.44
C LEU A 41 -3.38 3.83 -0.81
N ALA A 42 -2.48 3.14 -0.10
CA ALA A 42 -2.71 1.79 0.41
C ALA A 42 -3.49 1.83 1.74
N ASP A 43 -4.74 2.25 1.68
CA ASP A 43 -5.63 2.40 2.84
C ASP A 43 -6.02 1.04 3.45
N TYR A 44 -6.18 -0.02 2.67
CA TYR A 44 -6.36 -1.37 3.22
C TYR A 44 -5.15 -1.84 4.03
N HIS A 45 -3.93 -1.52 3.60
CA HIS A 45 -2.72 -1.84 4.36
C HIS A 45 -2.61 -1.03 5.66
N ALA A 46 -3.24 0.13 5.73
CA ALA A 46 -3.28 0.93 6.96
C ALA A 46 -4.07 0.24 8.07
N ILE A 47 -5.10 -0.54 7.72
CA ILE A 47 -5.94 -1.27 8.69
C ILE A 47 -5.11 -2.23 9.55
N ILE A 48 -4.04 -2.80 9.01
CA ILE A 48 -3.14 -3.71 9.74
C ILE A 48 -2.51 -3.02 10.97
N LYS A 49 -2.27 -1.72 10.87
CA LYS A 49 -1.59 -0.93 11.92
C LYS A 49 -2.53 -0.05 12.74
N ASN A 50 -3.67 0.29 12.18
CA ASN A 50 -4.64 1.20 12.79
C ASN A 50 -6.05 0.82 12.38
N SER A 51 -6.92 0.57 13.35
CA SER A 51 -8.34 0.25 13.13
C SER A 51 -9.26 1.47 13.21
N ASN A 52 -8.73 2.67 13.46
CA ASN A 52 -9.51 3.89 13.53
C ASN A 52 -9.74 4.46 12.12
N ASN A 53 -10.95 4.30 11.61
CA ASN A 53 -11.33 4.76 10.27
C ASN A 53 -11.12 6.26 10.05
N ASN A 54 -11.33 7.10 11.07
CA ASN A 54 -11.14 8.55 10.95
C ASN A 54 -9.67 8.90 10.77
N GLU A 55 -8.80 8.27 11.54
CA GLU A 55 -7.35 8.48 11.41
C GLU A 55 -6.81 7.99 10.06
N ILE A 56 -7.33 6.87 9.55
CA ILE A 56 -6.99 6.38 8.21
C ILE A 56 -7.43 7.38 7.15
N ALA A 57 -8.67 7.90 7.23
CA ALA A 57 -9.18 8.88 6.29
C ALA A 57 -8.37 10.19 6.28
N GLU A 58 -8.00 10.69 7.46
CA GLU A 58 -7.12 11.87 7.59
C GLU A 58 -5.73 11.61 7.01
N SER A 59 -5.16 10.43 7.25
CA SER A 59 -3.86 10.04 6.68
C SER A 59 -3.92 9.93 5.16
N VAL A 60 -4.98 9.31 4.60
CA VAL A 60 -5.21 9.24 3.14
C VAL A 60 -5.22 10.64 2.54
N LYS A 61 -5.99 11.56 3.12
CA LYS A 61 -6.10 12.93 2.65
C LYS A 61 -4.77 13.68 2.72
N SER A 62 -4.07 13.58 3.85
CA SER A 62 -2.79 14.25 4.09
C SER A 62 -1.72 13.76 3.10
N ILE A 63 -1.63 12.45 2.88
CA ILE A 63 -0.67 11.86 1.95
C ILE A 63 -1.04 12.18 0.50
N ALA A 64 -2.33 12.18 0.15
CA ALA A 64 -2.78 12.60 -1.18
C ALA A 64 -2.37 14.03 -1.50
N LEU A 65 -2.57 14.95 -0.54
CA LEU A 65 -2.15 16.34 -0.68
C LEU A 65 -0.62 16.46 -0.85
N ALA A 66 0.17 15.66 -0.11
CA ALA A 66 1.61 15.66 -0.26
C ALA A 66 2.05 15.21 -1.67
N TRP A 67 1.42 14.20 -2.26
CA TRP A 67 1.70 13.77 -3.64
C TRP A 67 1.38 14.86 -4.66
N LEU A 68 0.18 15.47 -4.55
CA LEU A 68 -0.23 16.55 -5.45
C LEU A 68 0.67 17.77 -5.33
N ALA A 69 1.01 18.17 -4.10
CA ALA A 69 1.92 19.28 -3.84
C ALA A 69 3.35 19.01 -4.33
N SER A 70 3.75 17.74 -4.42
CA SER A 70 5.05 17.32 -4.94
C SER A 70 5.12 17.29 -6.47
N GLY A 71 4.02 17.62 -7.16
CA GLY A 71 3.98 17.72 -8.62
C GLY A 71 3.40 16.51 -9.34
N LEU A 72 2.64 15.64 -8.66
CA LEU A 72 1.88 14.59 -9.34
C LEU A 72 0.89 15.20 -10.33
N ASP A 73 1.04 14.84 -11.61
CA ASP A 73 0.12 15.25 -12.67
C ASP A 73 -1.01 14.21 -12.81
N SER A 74 -2.18 14.53 -12.26
CA SER A 74 -3.37 13.67 -12.33
C SER A 74 -3.96 13.49 -13.73
N LYS A 75 -3.48 14.24 -14.73
CA LYS A 75 -3.88 14.04 -16.13
C LYS A 75 -3.02 13.00 -16.83
N LYS A 76 -1.83 12.75 -16.31
CA LYS A 76 -0.86 11.78 -16.87
C LYS A 76 -0.77 10.50 -16.07
N SER A 77 -1.25 10.51 -14.79
CA SER A 77 -1.15 9.39 -13.88
C SER A 77 -2.50 9.02 -13.32
N PHE A 78 -2.72 7.73 -13.14
CA PHE A 78 -3.86 7.22 -12.37
C PHE A 78 -3.51 7.30 -10.89
N PHE A 79 -4.23 8.14 -10.15
CA PHE A 79 -4.03 8.31 -8.72
C PHE A 79 -5.32 7.97 -7.96
N TYR A 80 -5.29 6.95 -7.11
CA TYR A 80 -6.48 6.36 -6.52
C TYR A 80 -6.19 5.75 -5.13
N ARG A 81 -7.23 5.46 -4.37
CA ARG A 81 -7.11 4.65 -3.16
C ARG A 81 -7.19 3.17 -3.51
N GLN A 82 -6.50 2.33 -2.78
CA GLN A 82 -6.60 0.88 -2.95
C GLN A 82 -8.06 0.41 -2.81
N SER A 83 -8.83 1.02 -1.91
CA SER A 83 -10.26 0.74 -1.71
C SER A 83 -11.17 1.16 -2.87
N ASP A 84 -10.68 1.95 -3.82
CA ASP A 84 -11.45 2.29 -5.03
C ASP A 84 -11.47 1.14 -6.06
N VAL A 85 -10.69 0.06 -5.81
CA VAL A 85 -10.60 -1.13 -6.68
C VAL A 85 -10.97 -2.39 -5.87
N PRO A 86 -12.27 -2.68 -5.68
CA PRO A 86 -12.74 -3.79 -4.84
C PRO A 86 -12.30 -5.17 -5.35
N GLU A 87 -12.01 -5.30 -6.64
CA GLU A 87 -11.52 -6.54 -7.26
C GLU A 87 -10.21 -7.04 -6.64
N ILE A 88 -9.43 -6.15 -6.03
CA ILE A 88 -8.22 -6.53 -5.29
C ILE A 88 -8.56 -7.46 -4.12
N LEU A 89 -9.64 -7.17 -3.39
CA LEU A 89 -10.09 -7.99 -2.27
C LEU A 89 -10.71 -9.31 -2.75
N GLU A 90 -11.46 -9.27 -3.84
CA GLU A 90 -12.04 -10.47 -4.44
C GLU A 90 -10.94 -11.45 -4.88
N LEU A 91 -9.92 -10.94 -5.59
CA LEU A 91 -8.78 -11.75 -5.99
C LEU A 91 -7.99 -12.26 -4.78
N SER A 92 -7.79 -11.43 -3.76
CA SER A 92 -7.12 -11.82 -2.52
C SER A 92 -7.85 -12.97 -1.83
N TRP A 93 -9.20 -12.91 -1.76
CA TRP A 93 -10.02 -13.98 -1.21
C TRP A 93 -9.86 -15.29 -1.98
N ILE A 94 -9.95 -15.24 -3.31
CA ILE A 94 -9.78 -16.41 -4.18
C ILE A 94 -8.37 -17.03 -3.96
N LEU A 95 -7.34 -16.21 -3.96
CA LEU A 95 -5.97 -16.67 -3.73
C LEU A 95 -5.79 -17.30 -2.35
N ASN A 96 -6.40 -16.73 -1.30
CA ASN A 96 -6.36 -17.31 0.04
C ASN A 96 -7.02 -18.70 0.09
N CYS A 97 -8.09 -18.91 -0.65
CA CYS A 97 -8.77 -20.21 -0.70
C CYS A 97 -7.92 -21.32 -1.35
N VAL A 98 -7.03 -20.99 -2.28
CA VAL A 98 -6.24 -21.97 -3.04
C VAL A 98 -4.76 -22.01 -2.65
N THR A 99 -4.29 -21.08 -1.85
CA THR A 99 -2.89 -20.98 -1.46
C THR A 99 -2.59 -21.92 -0.30
N ALA A 100 -1.63 -22.83 -0.50
CA ALA A 100 -1.18 -23.74 0.56
C ALA A 100 -0.54 -22.97 1.72
N LYS A 101 -0.87 -23.35 2.97
CA LYS A 101 -0.32 -22.75 4.20
C LYS A 101 1.22 -22.69 4.19
N GLY A 102 1.88 -23.72 3.67
CA GLY A 102 3.35 -23.76 3.57
C GLY A 102 3.94 -22.67 2.67
N LEU A 103 3.19 -22.17 1.68
CA LEU A 103 3.60 -21.04 0.85
C LEU A 103 3.39 -19.71 1.60
N MET A 104 2.26 -19.55 2.27
CA MET A 104 1.97 -18.38 3.09
C MET A 104 3.01 -18.18 4.19
N ASN A 105 3.43 -19.24 4.87
CA ASN A 105 4.45 -19.22 5.91
C ASN A 105 5.83 -18.75 5.42
N ARG A 106 6.08 -18.71 4.12
CA ARG A 106 7.33 -18.20 3.54
C ARG A 106 7.31 -16.69 3.31
N SER A 107 6.13 -16.05 3.39
CA SER A 107 6.04 -14.61 3.17
C SER A 107 6.82 -13.83 4.23
N HIS A 108 7.45 -12.72 3.80
CA HIS A 108 8.19 -11.86 4.73
C HIS A 108 7.28 -11.24 5.80
N ALA A 109 6.05 -10.87 5.42
CA ALA A 109 5.07 -10.30 6.34
C ALA A 109 4.68 -11.30 7.43
N TYR A 110 4.44 -12.56 7.08
CA TYR A 110 4.13 -13.62 8.05
C TYR A 110 5.28 -13.86 9.02
N LYS A 111 6.51 -13.94 8.50
CA LYS A 111 7.71 -14.12 9.34
C LYS A 111 7.94 -12.95 10.31
N ALA A 112 7.72 -11.71 9.84
CA ALA A 112 7.84 -10.53 10.69
C ALA A 112 6.77 -10.52 11.79
N ALA A 113 5.51 -10.88 11.46
CA ALA A 113 4.43 -10.96 12.43
C ALA A 113 4.68 -12.06 13.49
N THR A 114 5.15 -13.24 13.08
CA THR A 114 5.51 -14.32 14.01
C THR A 114 6.68 -13.94 14.92
N ALA A 115 7.68 -13.23 14.42
CA ALA A 115 8.80 -12.76 15.22
C ALA A 115 8.40 -11.75 16.30
N LEU A 116 7.40 -10.91 16.03
CA LEU A 116 6.84 -9.96 16.99
C LEU A 116 5.96 -10.65 18.05
N ASN A 117 5.32 -11.76 17.71
CA ASN A 117 4.40 -12.51 18.58
C ASN A 117 5.06 -13.74 19.21
N SER A 118 6.37 -13.74 19.41
CA SER A 118 7.18 -14.88 19.85
C SER A 118 6.84 -15.49 21.23
N SER A 119 5.79 -15.03 21.91
CA SER A 119 5.32 -15.59 23.19
C SER A 119 4.06 -16.47 23.10
N ASP A 120 3.38 -16.57 21.93
CA ASP A 120 2.15 -17.35 21.79
C ASP A 120 2.00 -17.86 20.34
N GLU A 121 2.29 -19.14 20.13
CA GLU A 121 2.35 -19.77 18.79
C GLU A 121 1.05 -19.72 17.97
N ASP A 122 -0.09 -19.30 18.53
CA ASP A 122 -1.40 -19.39 17.86
C ASP A 122 -2.36 -18.22 18.08
N LYS A 123 -1.95 -17.12 18.69
CA LYS A 123 -2.85 -15.98 18.89
C LYS A 123 -2.82 -15.02 17.69
N GLY A 124 -3.72 -15.27 16.73
CA GLY A 124 -4.24 -14.25 15.83
C GLY A 124 -3.16 -13.48 15.06
N ILE A 125 -2.31 -14.18 14.31
CA ILE A 125 -1.42 -13.51 13.36
C ILE A 125 -2.29 -12.96 12.25
N THR A 126 -2.58 -11.66 12.32
CA THR A 126 -3.12 -10.90 11.21
C THR A 126 -1.96 -10.54 10.28
N MET A 127 -2.09 -10.92 9.02
CA MET A 127 -1.14 -10.51 7.98
C MET A 127 -1.51 -9.14 7.42
#